data_45756681240e626cf9f239f694cf9451
#
_entry.id   45756681240e626cf9f239f694cf9451
#
_cell.length_a   1.000
_cell.length_b   1.000
_cell.length_c   1.000
_cell.angle_alpha   90.00
_cell.angle_beta   90.00
_cell.angle_gamma   90.00
#
_symmetry.space_group_name_H-M   'P 1'
#
loop_
_entity.id
_entity.type
_entity.pdbx_description
1 polymer ?
#
loop_
_entity_poly.entity_id
_entity_poly.type
_entity_poly.pdbx_seq_one_letter_code
_entity_poly.pdbx_strand_id
1 'polypeptide(L)'
;MLNIQRFVCNMIRENCYVISDSSKECVIIDCGAYYEEERRAIVDYIAKETLKPVHLLATHGHLDHNFGNNTIFEEFSLKPEVGYGDREFMKNLKGQAKDTFGVEVDYDFPPVGHFFEDEEVITFGTHELKVISTPGHTPGGVTFYCEDENVAFTGDTLFKGSIGRTDLGGSMFMIINSLRELAQLPDDTTVLSGHGESTTIGDELAHNPYMDR
;
A
#
# COMPACT_ATOMS: atom_id res chain seq x y z
N MET A 1 -11.33 -17.29 -2.40
CA MET A 1 -11.77 -16.21 -1.47
C MET A 1 -10.57 -15.66 -0.78
N LEU A 2 -10.37 -14.37 -0.89
CA LEU A 2 -9.29 -13.63 -0.27
C LEU A 2 -9.64 -13.31 1.19
N ASN A 3 -8.72 -13.63 2.12
CA ASN A 3 -8.81 -13.18 3.49
C ASN A 3 -7.97 -11.91 3.65
N ILE A 4 -8.57 -10.84 4.19
CA ILE A 4 -7.94 -9.54 4.35
C ILE A 4 -7.92 -9.17 5.83
N GLN A 5 -6.74 -9.07 6.41
CA GLN A 5 -6.53 -8.56 7.76
C GLN A 5 -5.92 -7.16 7.69
N ARG A 6 -6.60 -6.19 8.28
CA ARG A 6 -6.10 -4.81 8.40
C ARG A 6 -5.48 -4.59 9.77
N PHE A 7 -4.33 -3.93 9.80
CA PHE A 7 -3.70 -3.36 10.98
C PHE A 7 -3.63 -1.85 10.82
N VAL A 8 -3.95 -1.12 11.89
CA VAL A 8 -3.82 0.34 11.89
C VAL A 8 -2.53 0.68 12.61
N CYS A 9 -1.60 1.25 11.88
CA CYS A 9 -0.21 1.44 12.28
C CYS A 9 0.15 2.91 12.44
N ASN A 10 1.20 3.16 13.18
CA ASN A 10 1.89 4.43 13.43
C ASN A 10 1.03 5.60 13.92
N MET A 11 1.69 6.78 14.08
CA MET A 11 1.09 7.98 14.68
C MET A 11 0.01 8.63 13.80
N ILE A 12 -0.01 8.35 12.51
CA ILE A 12 -0.99 8.92 11.57
C ILE A 12 -2.01 7.88 11.08
N ARG A 13 -2.04 6.68 11.73
CA ARG A 13 -3.07 5.66 11.55
C ARG A 13 -3.14 5.10 10.13
N GLU A 14 -1.98 4.78 9.57
CA GLU A 14 -1.86 4.10 8.28
C GLU A 14 -2.47 2.69 8.36
N ASN A 15 -3.00 2.19 7.26
CA ASN A 15 -3.62 0.88 7.11
C ASN A 15 -2.66 -0.10 6.41
N CYS A 16 -1.99 -0.93 7.19
CA CYS A 16 -1.27 -2.10 6.69
C CYS A 16 -2.24 -3.26 6.45
N TYR A 17 -2.12 -3.95 5.32
CA TYR A 17 -2.96 -5.11 5.01
C TYR A 17 -2.11 -6.37 4.86
N VAL A 18 -2.55 -7.46 5.50
CA VAL A 18 -2.07 -8.81 5.23
C VAL A 18 -3.17 -9.56 4.52
N ILE A 19 -2.94 -9.93 3.26
CA ILE A 19 -3.90 -10.65 2.44
C ILE A 19 -3.42 -12.08 2.19
N SER A 20 -4.33 -13.04 2.23
CA SER A 20 -4.00 -14.47 2.09
C SER A 20 -5.16 -15.27 1.53
N ASP A 21 -4.86 -16.46 1.06
CA ASP A 21 -5.88 -17.41 0.62
C ASP A 21 -5.71 -18.81 1.27
N SER A 22 -6.44 -19.79 0.74
CA SER A 22 -6.40 -21.16 1.23
C SER A 22 -5.05 -21.87 1.04
N SER A 23 -4.16 -21.36 0.18
CA SER A 23 -2.79 -21.88 0.00
C SER A 23 -1.88 -21.59 1.18
N LYS A 24 -2.27 -20.64 2.03
CA LYS A 24 -1.47 -20.05 3.10
C LYS A 24 -0.37 -19.11 2.63
N GLU A 25 -0.18 -18.89 1.35
CA GLU A 25 0.66 -17.78 0.89
C GLU A 25 -0.03 -16.46 1.22
N CYS A 26 0.76 -15.47 1.61
CA CYS A 26 0.24 -14.15 1.92
C CYS A 26 1.14 -13.04 1.40
N VAL A 27 0.51 -11.90 1.19
CA VAL A 27 1.15 -10.65 0.78
C VAL A 27 0.93 -9.61 1.86
N ILE A 28 1.95 -8.83 2.17
CA ILE A 28 1.90 -7.69 3.08
C ILE A 28 1.91 -6.43 2.22
N ILE A 29 0.88 -5.59 2.35
CA ILE A 29 0.74 -4.34 1.61
C ILE A 29 0.87 -3.19 2.61
N ASP A 30 1.77 -2.26 2.34
CA ASP A 30 2.07 -1.08 3.13
C ASP A 30 2.35 -1.41 4.61
N CYS A 31 3.57 -1.85 4.91
CA CYS A 31 3.94 -2.15 6.30
C CYS A 31 4.39 -0.88 7.03
N GLY A 32 3.43 -0.08 7.51
CA GLY A 32 3.67 1.15 8.24
C GLY A 32 3.93 0.98 9.74
N ALA A 33 4.13 -0.23 10.23
CA ALA A 33 4.27 -0.53 11.65
C ALA A 33 5.50 0.15 12.28
N TYR A 34 5.29 1.22 13.04
CA TYR A 34 6.34 1.99 13.72
C TYR A 34 6.58 1.48 15.14
N TYR A 35 5.52 1.28 15.94
CA TYR A 35 5.62 0.82 17.31
C TYR A 35 5.90 -0.69 17.39
N GLU A 36 6.61 -1.12 18.43
CA GLU A 36 6.98 -2.53 18.59
C GLU A 36 5.76 -3.44 18.67
N GLU A 37 4.71 -3.01 19.36
CA GLU A 37 3.44 -3.74 19.47
C GLU A 37 2.75 -3.93 18.12
N GLU A 38 2.84 -2.97 17.20
CA GLU A 38 2.27 -3.07 15.86
C GLU A 38 3.05 -4.09 15.03
N ARG A 39 4.39 -4.02 15.06
CA ARG A 39 5.27 -4.97 14.37
C ARG A 39 5.04 -6.39 14.85
N ARG A 40 4.94 -6.58 16.17
CA ARG A 40 4.62 -7.89 16.76
C ARG A 40 3.23 -8.38 16.35
N ALA A 41 2.23 -7.51 16.35
CA ALA A 41 0.87 -7.89 15.97
C ALA A 41 0.80 -8.48 14.56
N ILE A 42 1.56 -7.92 13.60
CA ILE A 42 1.63 -8.44 12.23
C ILE A 42 2.34 -9.79 12.20
N VAL A 43 3.52 -9.89 12.82
CA VAL A 43 4.31 -11.13 12.86
C VAL A 43 3.56 -12.26 13.57
N ASP A 44 2.97 -11.97 14.73
CA ASP A 44 2.18 -12.93 15.51
C ASP A 44 0.93 -13.40 14.76
N TYR A 45 0.26 -12.52 14.02
CA TYR A 45 -0.87 -12.89 13.16
C TYR A 45 -0.43 -13.87 12.06
N ILE A 46 0.65 -13.58 11.36
CA ILE A 46 1.22 -14.44 10.31
C ILE A 46 1.56 -15.82 10.89
N ALA A 47 2.22 -15.86 12.03
CA ALA A 47 2.59 -17.11 12.71
C ALA A 47 1.35 -17.89 13.18
N LYS A 48 0.39 -17.22 13.83
CA LYS A 48 -0.85 -17.81 14.33
C LYS A 48 -1.68 -18.46 13.22
N GLU A 49 -1.83 -17.76 12.10
CA GLU A 49 -2.59 -18.24 10.94
C GLU A 49 -1.77 -19.21 10.06
N THR A 50 -0.50 -19.47 10.43
CA THR A 50 0.45 -20.33 9.69
C THR A 50 0.62 -19.87 8.23
N LEU A 51 0.70 -18.56 8.03
CA LEU A 51 0.86 -17.96 6.72
C LEU A 51 2.32 -17.96 6.29
N LYS A 52 2.53 -17.96 4.97
CA LYS A 52 3.84 -17.86 4.33
C LYS A 52 3.91 -16.56 3.53
N PRO A 53 4.53 -15.51 4.06
CA PRO A 53 4.71 -14.27 3.32
C PRO A 53 5.59 -14.49 2.08
N VAL A 54 5.11 -14.02 0.93
CA VAL A 54 5.80 -14.16 -0.36
C VAL A 54 6.12 -12.81 -1.01
N HIS A 55 5.38 -11.76 -0.66
CA HIS A 55 5.61 -10.40 -1.14
C HIS A 55 5.46 -9.38 -0.02
N LEU A 56 6.26 -8.31 -0.08
CA LEU A 56 6.13 -7.08 0.70
C LEU A 56 5.95 -5.92 -0.27
N LEU A 57 4.71 -5.53 -0.49
CA LEU A 57 4.31 -4.52 -1.47
C LEU A 57 4.18 -3.16 -0.80
N ALA A 58 4.68 -2.11 -1.46
CA ALA A 58 4.44 -0.73 -1.07
C ALA A 58 3.66 -0.03 -2.19
N THR A 59 2.50 0.54 -1.86
CA THR A 59 1.73 1.35 -2.81
C THR A 59 2.49 2.59 -3.24
N HIS A 60 3.35 3.11 -2.35
CA HIS A 60 4.22 4.25 -2.63
C HIS A 60 5.37 4.37 -1.60
N GLY A 61 6.27 5.32 -1.83
CA GLY A 61 7.53 5.44 -1.08
C GLY A 61 7.50 6.35 0.14
N HIS A 62 6.33 6.79 0.68
CA HIS A 62 6.31 7.52 1.93
C HIS A 62 6.57 6.61 3.12
N LEU A 63 7.25 7.16 4.13
CA LEU A 63 7.76 6.38 5.26
C LEU A 63 6.68 5.75 6.12
N ASP A 64 5.54 6.41 6.27
CA ASP A 64 4.41 5.87 7.06
C ASP A 64 3.85 4.57 6.52
N HIS A 65 4.05 4.28 5.23
CA HIS A 65 3.74 2.99 4.59
C HIS A 65 4.92 2.00 4.63
N ASN A 66 6.07 2.40 5.17
CA ASN A 66 7.32 1.65 5.07
C ASN A 66 8.07 1.49 6.41
N PHE A 67 7.56 2.02 7.52
CA PHE A 67 8.24 1.96 8.83
C PHE A 67 8.63 0.55 9.26
N GLY A 68 7.78 -0.44 8.98
CA GLY A 68 7.98 -1.82 9.40
C GLY A 68 8.77 -2.70 8.42
N ASN A 69 9.25 -2.15 7.30
CA ASN A 69 9.93 -2.95 6.26
C ASN A 69 11.16 -3.71 6.78
N ASN A 70 11.92 -3.13 7.73
CA ASN A 70 13.05 -3.81 8.33
C ASN A 70 12.62 -5.04 9.13
N THR A 71 11.53 -4.96 9.89
CA THR A 71 10.99 -6.10 10.65
C THR A 71 10.57 -7.24 9.71
N ILE A 72 9.86 -6.91 8.61
CA ILE A 72 9.45 -7.92 7.63
C ILE A 72 10.67 -8.54 6.92
N PHE A 73 11.71 -7.74 6.67
CA PHE A 73 12.95 -8.26 6.10
C PHE A 73 13.71 -9.16 7.08
N GLU A 74 13.78 -8.80 8.35
CA GLU A 74 14.44 -9.60 9.40
C GLU A 74 13.74 -10.93 9.64
N GLU A 75 12.40 -10.92 9.71
CA GLU A 75 11.60 -12.11 10.02
C GLU A 75 11.38 -13.04 8.81
N PHE A 76 11.21 -12.48 7.61
CA PHE A 76 10.79 -13.25 6.43
C PHE A 76 11.72 -13.13 5.23
N SER A 77 12.80 -12.33 5.33
CA SER A 77 13.76 -12.05 4.24
C SER A 77 13.13 -11.41 2.99
N LEU A 78 11.95 -10.78 3.14
CA LEU A 78 11.27 -10.07 2.07
C LEU A 78 11.78 -8.63 1.97
N LYS A 79 12.07 -8.20 0.75
CA LYS A 79 12.43 -6.82 0.44
C LYS A 79 11.21 -6.09 -0.11
N PRO A 80 11.06 -4.77 0.14
CA PRO A 80 9.94 -4.01 -0.40
C PRO A 80 9.97 -3.97 -1.92
N GLU A 81 8.78 -4.05 -2.52
CA GLU A 81 8.51 -3.95 -3.94
C GLU A 81 7.65 -2.70 -4.15
N VAL A 82 8.04 -1.77 -5.04
CA VAL A 82 7.45 -0.43 -5.16
C VAL A 82 7.53 0.08 -6.60
N GLY A 83 6.69 1.04 -6.97
CA GLY A 83 6.77 1.69 -8.28
C GLY A 83 8.09 2.43 -8.49
N TYR A 84 8.68 2.30 -9.67
CA TYR A 84 10.01 2.86 -10.00
C TYR A 84 10.11 4.38 -9.76
N GLY A 85 9.00 5.12 -9.92
CA GLY A 85 8.98 6.57 -9.68
C GLY A 85 9.37 6.96 -8.26
N ASP A 86 9.18 6.07 -7.29
CA ASP A 86 9.45 6.34 -5.86
C ASP A 86 10.82 5.85 -5.37
N ARG A 87 11.72 5.45 -6.26
CA ARG A 87 13.06 4.99 -5.90
C ARG A 87 13.85 5.96 -5.02
N GLU A 88 13.66 7.27 -5.20
CA GLU A 88 14.37 8.27 -4.40
C GLU A 88 13.72 8.44 -3.01
N PHE A 89 12.40 8.30 -2.89
CA PHE A 89 11.72 8.24 -1.60
C PHE A 89 12.21 7.04 -0.79
N MET A 90 12.28 5.85 -1.40
CA MET A 90 12.74 4.62 -0.74
C MET A 90 14.20 4.68 -0.29
N LYS A 91 15.07 5.39 -1.00
CA LYS A 91 16.45 5.64 -0.56
C LYS A 91 16.55 6.59 0.62
N ASN A 92 15.55 7.45 0.82
CA ASN A 92 15.58 8.50 1.83
C ASN A 92 14.59 8.29 2.98
N LEU A 93 14.22 7.04 3.30
CA LEU A 93 13.27 6.76 4.39
C LEU A 93 13.75 7.30 5.75
N LYS A 94 15.04 7.21 6.06
CA LYS A 94 15.60 7.84 7.28
C LYS A 94 15.51 9.36 7.29
N GLY A 95 15.68 10.00 6.14
CA GLY A 95 15.49 11.45 6.00
C GLY A 95 14.04 11.83 6.23
N GLN A 96 13.10 11.09 5.67
CA GLN A 96 11.67 11.30 5.89
C GLN A 96 11.30 11.15 7.38
N ALA A 97 11.91 10.20 8.13
CA ALA A 97 11.66 10.04 9.56
C ALA A 97 11.94 11.33 10.33
N LYS A 98 13.07 11.94 10.05
CA LYS A 98 13.50 13.19 10.70
C LYS A 98 12.69 14.40 10.20
N ASP A 99 12.59 14.56 8.89
CA ASP A 99 12.11 15.79 8.27
C ASP A 99 10.57 15.90 8.29
N THR A 100 9.88 14.77 8.17
CA THR A 100 8.41 14.72 8.11
C THR A 100 7.79 14.37 9.45
N PHE A 101 8.34 13.39 10.16
CA PHE A 101 7.75 12.87 11.41
C PHE A 101 8.45 13.36 12.67
N GLY A 102 9.65 13.98 12.55
CA GLY A 102 10.43 14.44 13.70
C GLY A 102 10.93 13.31 14.61
N VAL A 103 11.06 12.09 14.07
CA VAL A 103 11.53 10.91 14.79
C VAL A 103 12.88 10.43 14.24
N GLU A 104 13.66 9.79 15.10
CA GLU A 104 14.87 9.09 14.69
C GLU A 104 14.61 7.58 14.67
N VAL A 105 15.09 6.92 13.62
CA VAL A 105 15.08 5.46 13.52
C VAL A 105 16.53 4.95 13.63
N ASP A 106 16.76 3.99 14.50
CA ASP A 106 18.07 3.42 14.83
C ASP A 106 18.41 2.16 13.99
N TYR A 107 17.55 1.81 13.05
CA TYR A 107 17.72 0.69 12.14
C TYR A 107 17.87 1.14 10.68
N ASP A 108 18.37 0.25 9.84
CA ASP A 108 18.46 0.45 8.39
C ASP A 108 17.28 -0.19 7.70
N PHE A 109 16.74 0.51 6.70
CA PHE A 109 15.72 -0.07 5.83
C PHE A 109 16.35 -0.99 4.80
N PRO A 110 15.71 -2.13 4.48
CA PRO A 110 16.19 -3.01 3.43
C PRO A 110 16.16 -2.30 2.07
N PRO A 111 17.08 -2.65 1.16
CA PRO A 111 17.02 -2.14 -0.20
C PRO A 111 15.75 -2.66 -0.90
N VAL A 112 15.23 -1.88 -1.86
CA VAL A 112 14.13 -2.31 -2.71
C VAL A 112 14.51 -3.61 -3.44
N GLY A 113 13.63 -4.58 -3.41
CA GLY A 113 13.80 -5.87 -4.05
C GLY A 113 13.36 -5.89 -5.51
N HIS A 114 12.28 -5.16 -5.81
CA HIS A 114 11.71 -5.06 -7.15
C HIS A 114 11.08 -3.68 -7.37
N PHE A 115 11.14 -3.20 -8.61
CA PHE A 115 10.43 -2.01 -9.07
C PHE A 115 9.37 -2.41 -10.07
N PHE A 116 8.10 -2.12 -9.77
CA PHE A 116 6.98 -2.44 -10.65
C PHE A 116 7.02 -1.68 -11.95
N GLU A 117 6.64 -2.38 -13.02
CA GLU A 117 6.19 -1.81 -14.27
C GLU A 117 4.66 -1.73 -14.28
N ASP A 118 4.11 -0.84 -15.11
CA ASP A 118 2.66 -0.72 -15.28
C ASP A 118 2.07 -2.01 -15.87
N GLU A 119 0.84 -2.37 -15.43
CA GLU A 119 0.16 -3.61 -15.82
C GLU A 119 0.87 -4.92 -15.40
N GLU A 120 1.90 -4.84 -14.55
CA GLU A 120 2.54 -6.04 -13.99
C GLU A 120 1.54 -6.84 -13.15
N VAL A 121 1.69 -8.17 -13.16
CA VAL A 121 0.84 -9.08 -12.38
C VAL A 121 1.67 -9.76 -11.31
N ILE A 122 1.24 -9.64 -10.07
CA ILE A 122 1.84 -10.29 -8.89
C ILE A 122 0.97 -11.48 -8.53
N THR A 123 1.58 -12.66 -8.40
CA THR A 123 0.85 -13.90 -8.08
C THR A 123 1.15 -14.37 -6.66
N PHE A 124 0.14 -14.80 -5.93
CA PHE A 124 0.29 -15.50 -4.65
C PHE A 124 -0.87 -16.49 -4.46
N GLY A 125 -0.54 -17.69 -4.05
CA GLY A 125 -1.52 -18.76 -3.90
C GLY A 125 -2.30 -18.99 -5.19
N THR A 126 -3.60 -18.73 -5.17
CA THR A 126 -4.52 -18.83 -6.31
C THR A 126 -5.01 -17.47 -6.81
N HIS A 127 -4.43 -16.38 -6.33
CA HIS A 127 -4.84 -15.01 -6.64
C HIS A 127 -3.76 -14.25 -7.41
N GLU A 128 -4.23 -13.24 -8.11
CA GLU A 128 -3.40 -12.28 -8.84
C GLU A 128 -3.74 -10.86 -8.41
N LEU A 129 -2.72 -10.02 -8.31
CA LEU A 129 -2.84 -8.58 -8.14
C LEU A 129 -2.32 -7.90 -9.40
N LYS A 130 -3.15 -7.14 -10.08
CA LYS A 130 -2.72 -6.25 -11.16
C LYS A 130 -2.14 -4.98 -10.55
N VAL A 131 -0.98 -4.57 -11.03
CA VAL A 131 -0.37 -3.28 -10.69
C VAL A 131 -0.93 -2.23 -11.66
N ILE A 132 -1.70 -1.29 -11.12
CA ILE A 132 -2.21 -0.13 -11.87
C ILE A 132 -1.37 1.07 -11.46
N SER A 133 -0.70 1.71 -12.42
CA SER A 133 0.07 2.93 -12.16
C SER A 133 -0.87 4.07 -11.79
N THR A 134 -0.77 4.59 -10.56
CA THR A 134 -1.60 5.68 -10.03
C THR A 134 -0.74 6.80 -9.44
N PRO A 135 0.12 7.44 -10.27
CA PRO A 135 0.97 8.52 -9.80
C PRO A 135 0.16 9.77 -9.47
N GLY A 136 0.68 10.58 -8.55
CA GLY A 136 0.08 11.87 -8.22
C GLY A 136 0.19 12.26 -6.76
N HIS A 137 -0.05 11.36 -5.82
CA HIS A 137 0.35 11.54 -4.43
C HIS A 137 1.89 11.47 -4.33
N THR A 138 2.47 10.44 -4.97
CA THR A 138 3.90 10.34 -5.29
C THR A 138 4.09 10.05 -6.77
N PRO A 139 5.30 10.22 -7.33
CA PRO A 139 5.58 9.89 -8.73
C PRO A 139 5.49 8.40 -9.07
N GLY A 140 5.70 7.53 -8.09
CA GLY A 140 5.72 6.07 -8.25
C GLY A 140 4.52 5.38 -7.61
N GLY A 141 3.46 6.12 -7.28
CA GLY A 141 2.25 5.55 -6.68
C GLY A 141 1.61 4.48 -7.56
N VAL A 142 1.20 3.38 -6.95
CA VAL A 142 0.49 2.27 -7.61
C VAL A 142 -0.72 1.84 -6.79
N THR A 143 -1.70 1.28 -7.48
CA THR A 143 -2.84 0.57 -6.89
C THR A 143 -2.70 -0.91 -7.20
N PHE A 144 -2.91 -1.78 -6.20
CA PHE A 144 -2.97 -3.23 -6.38
C PHE A 144 -4.43 -3.66 -6.50
N TYR A 145 -4.81 -4.22 -7.64
CA TYR A 145 -6.19 -4.63 -7.92
C TYR A 145 -6.32 -6.14 -8.04
N CYS A 146 -7.12 -6.76 -7.17
CA CYS A 146 -7.52 -8.15 -7.24
C CYS A 146 -8.86 -8.24 -7.96
N GLU A 147 -8.84 -8.58 -9.26
CA GLU A 147 -10.03 -8.60 -10.11
C GLU A 147 -11.03 -9.67 -9.67
N ASP A 148 -10.55 -10.88 -9.36
CA ASP A 148 -11.40 -12.01 -8.96
C ASP A 148 -12.20 -11.76 -7.67
N GLU A 149 -11.68 -10.94 -6.78
CA GLU A 149 -12.31 -10.59 -5.50
C GLU A 149 -12.88 -9.15 -5.52
N ASN A 150 -12.69 -8.43 -6.63
CA ASN A 150 -13.16 -7.06 -6.84
C ASN A 150 -12.72 -6.10 -5.72
N VAL A 151 -11.42 -6.10 -5.40
CA VAL A 151 -10.81 -5.30 -4.32
C VAL A 151 -9.60 -4.55 -4.86
N ALA A 152 -9.49 -3.26 -4.54
CA ALA A 152 -8.38 -2.39 -4.89
C ALA A 152 -7.72 -1.80 -3.63
N PHE A 153 -6.40 -1.95 -3.51
CA PHE A 153 -5.57 -1.33 -2.49
C PHE A 153 -4.94 -0.07 -3.09
N THR A 154 -5.50 1.08 -2.77
CA THR A 154 -5.22 2.34 -3.48
C THR A 154 -4.12 3.18 -2.83
N GLY A 155 -3.56 2.74 -1.70
CA GLY A 155 -2.66 3.58 -0.90
C GLY A 155 -3.27 4.96 -0.68
N ASP A 156 -2.48 5.98 -0.96
CA ASP A 156 -2.89 7.37 -0.76
C ASP A 156 -3.36 8.06 -2.06
N THR A 157 -3.81 7.29 -3.05
CA THR A 157 -4.41 7.85 -4.26
C THR A 157 -5.87 8.24 -4.04
N LEU A 158 -6.70 7.30 -3.55
CA LEU A 158 -8.13 7.48 -3.35
C LEU A 158 -8.52 7.11 -1.92
N PHE A 159 -9.20 8.04 -1.23
CA PHE A 159 -9.79 7.85 0.08
C PHE A 159 -11.31 7.99 0.01
N LYS A 160 -12.01 7.54 1.04
CA LYS A 160 -13.43 7.78 1.21
C LYS A 160 -13.73 9.28 1.27
N GLY A 161 -14.36 9.81 0.21
CA GLY A 161 -14.74 11.21 0.07
C GLY A 161 -13.58 12.19 -0.14
N SER A 162 -12.36 11.69 -0.41
CA SER A 162 -11.16 12.53 -0.57
C SER A 162 -10.09 11.85 -1.44
N ILE A 163 -8.97 12.54 -1.59
CA ILE A 163 -7.78 12.04 -2.31
C ILE A 163 -6.51 12.35 -1.53
N GLY A 164 -5.41 11.70 -1.89
CA GLY A 164 -4.09 11.99 -1.36
C GLY A 164 -3.63 13.43 -1.65
N ARG A 165 -2.88 13.99 -0.72
CA ARG A 165 -2.22 15.28 -0.90
C ARG A 165 -1.14 15.19 -1.98
N THR A 166 -0.85 16.31 -2.61
CA THR A 166 0.11 16.36 -3.73
C THR A 166 1.30 17.30 -3.49
N ASP A 167 1.38 17.90 -2.30
CA ASP A 167 2.39 18.90 -1.95
C ASP A 167 3.69 18.30 -1.36
N LEU A 168 3.76 16.96 -1.20
CA LEU A 168 4.95 16.23 -0.74
C LEU A 168 5.65 15.48 -1.89
N GLY A 169 5.84 16.14 -3.01
CA GLY A 169 6.52 15.59 -4.18
C GLY A 169 5.58 15.05 -5.26
N GLY A 170 4.28 15.28 -5.10
CA GLY A 170 3.24 14.83 -6.02
C GLY A 170 2.82 15.84 -7.08
N SER A 171 1.69 15.56 -7.75
CA SER A 171 1.11 16.37 -8.82
C SER A 171 -0.42 16.22 -8.85
N MET A 172 -1.12 17.34 -8.70
CA MET A 172 -2.59 17.36 -8.81
C MET A 172 -3.05 16.92 -10.20
N PHE A 173 -2.33 17.28 -11.26
CA PHE A 173 -2.65 16.85 -12.61
C PHE A 173 -2.56 15.33 -12.76
N MET A 174 -1.52 14.71 -12.19
CA MET A 174 -1.34 13.26 -12.28
C MET A 174 -2.37 12.51 -11.43
N ILE A 175 -2.67 12.95 -10.21
CA ILE A 175 -3.62 12.25 -9.36
C ILE A 175 -5.03 12.27 -9.95
N ILE A 176 -5.45 13.37 -10.59
CA ILE A 176 -6.74 13.42 -11.28
C ILE A 176 -6.79 12.42 -12.46
N ASN A 177 -5.71 12.26 -13.20
CA ASN A 177 -5.65 11.24 -14.26
C ASN A 177 -5.70 9.82 -13.67
N SER A 178 -4.99 9.57 -12.57
CA SER A 178 -5.03 8.29 -11.86
C SER A 178 -6.43 7.97 -11.32
N LEU A 179 -7.15 8.96 -10.83
CA LEU A 179 -8.55 8.78 -10.39
C LEU A 179 -9.48 8.41 -11.56
N ARG A 180 -9.26 8.97 -12.74
CA ARG A 180 -10.02 8.61 -13.95
C ARG A 180 -9.75 7.16 -14.38
N GLU A 181 -8.53 6.69 -14.21
CA GLU A 181 -8.18 5.28 -14.43
C GLU A 181 -8.90 4.38 -13.42
N LEU A 182 -8.83 4.70 -12.13
CA LEU A 182 -9.56 3.96 -11.10
C LEU A 182 -11.08 4.00 -11.28
N ALA A 183 -11.62 5.09 -11.83
CA ALA A 183 -13.05 5.23 -12.15
C ALA A 183 -13.54 4.24 -13.23
N GLN A 184 -12.64 3.58 -13.96
CA GLN A 184 -12.99 2.53 -14.93
C GLN A 184 -13.20 1.16 -14.29
N LEU A 185 -12.77 0.98 -13.03
CA LEU A 185 -13.06 -0.25 -12.28
C LEU A 185 -14.58 -0.39 -12.04
N PRO A 186 -15.09 -1.61 -11.82
CA PRO A 186 -16.50 -1.83 -11.49
C PRO A 186 -16.95 -1.00 -10.28
N ASP A 187 -18.20 -0.53 -10.29
CA ASP A 187 -18.74 0.32 -9.22
C ASP A 187 -18.75 -0.36 -7.85
N ASP A 188 -18.91 -1.67 -7.81
CA ASP A 188 -18.87 -2.48 -6.59
C ASP A 188 -17.47 -2.88 -6.14
N THR A 189 -16.40 -2.40 -6.83
CA THR A 189 -15.02 -2.60 -6.38
C THR A 189 -14.82 -1.98 -5.01
N THR A 190 -14.46 -2.81 -4.04
CA THR A 190 -14.09 -2.35 -2.70
C THR A 190 -12.74 -1.65 -2.73
N VAL A 191 -12.69 -0.42 -2.23
CA VAL A 191 -11.48 0.39 -2.12
C VAL A 191 -10.96 0.31 -0.69
N LEU A 192 -9.73 -0.17 -0.55
CA LEU A 192 -8.98 -0.25 0.69
C LEU A 192 -7.80 0.73 0.60
N SER A 193 -7.97 1.88 1.22
CA SER A 193 -6.99 2.98 1.17
C SER A 193 -5.92 2.87 2.25
N GLY A 194 -4.82 3.62 2.08
CA GLY A 194 -3.73 3.73 3.05
C GLY A 194 -4.14 4.36 4.38
N HIS A 195 -5.19 5.18 4.39
CA HIS A 195 -5.73 5.78 5.61
C HIS A 195 -7.26 5.78 5.62
N GLY A 196 -7.83 5.71 6.84
CA GLY A 196 -9.26 5.86 7.05
C GLY A 196 -10.08 4.59 6.80
N GLU A 197 -11.32 4.79 6.37
CA GLU A 197 -12.31 3.73 6.15
C GLU A 197 -12.28 3.25 4.69
N SER A 198 -12.77 2.02 4.48
CA SER A 198 -13.04 1.51 3.14
C SER A 198 -14.22 2.21 2.49
N THR A 199 -14.26 2.17 1.16
CA THR A 199 -15.35 2.68 0.32
C THR A 199 -15.53 1.79 -0.91
N THR A 200 -16.31 2.23 -1.90
CA THR A 200 -16.40 1.58 -3.21
C THR A 200 -16.19 2.60 -4.33
N ILE A 201 -15.81 2.14 -5.52
CA ILE A 201 -15.68 3.02 -6.69
C ILE A 201 -16.99 3.75 -6.96
N GLY A 202 -18.13 3.07 -6.88
CA GLY A 202 -19.45 3.67 -7.09
C GLY A 202 -19.82 4.75 -6.08
N ASP A 203 -19.51 4.53 -4.79
CA ASP A 203 -19.72 5.54 -3.75
C ASP A 203 -18.86 6.78 -3.99
N GLU A 204 -17.61 6.59 -4.40
CA GLU A 204 -16.71 7.71 -4.69
C GLU A 204 -17.11 8.45 -5.97
N LEU A 205 -17.56 7.76 -7.02
CA LEU A 205 -18.12 8.40 -8.22
C LEU A 205 -19.36 9.25 -7.90
N ALA A 206 -20.15 8.83 -6.92
CA ALA A 206 -21.37 9.55 -6.54
C ALA A 206 -21.10 10.75 -5.61
N HIS A 207 -20.07 10.69 -4.76
CA HIS A 207 -19.94 11.62 -3.64
C HIS A 207 -18.57 12.31 -3.54
N ASN A 208 -17.50 11.75 -4.16
CA ASN A 208 -16.16 12.35 -4.08
C ASN A 208 -16.02 13.50 -5.08
N PRO A 209 -15.72 14.73 -4.62
CA PRO A 209 -15.66 15.90 -5.51
C PRO A 209 -14.51 15.87 -6.53
N TYR A 210 -13.59 14.90 -6.41
CA TYR A 210 -12.44 14.76 -7.29
C TYR A 210 -12.60 13.64 -8.32
N MET A 211 -13.67 12.81 -8.23
CA MET A 211 -13.90 11.69 -9.14
C MET A 211 -15.01 11.99 -10.14
N ASP A 212 -14.72 11.74 -11.41
CA ASP A 212 -15.65 11.71 -12.53
C ASP A 212 -15.25 10.61 -13.53
N ARG A 213 -16.20 10.14 -14.34
CA ARG A 213 -15.94 9.24 -15.48
C ARG A 213 -15.78 10.00 -16.77
#